data_116c65842d54338cccbe2e5b18fc80b9
#
_entry.id   116c65842d54338cccbe2e5b18fc80b9
#
_cell.length_a   1.000
_cell.length_b   1.000
_cell.length_c   1.000
_cell.angle_alpha   90.00
_cell.angle_beta   90.00
_cell.angle_gamma   90.00
#
_symmetry.space_group_name_H-M   'P 1'
#
loop_
_entity.id
_entity.type
_entity.pdbx_description
1 polymer ?
#
loop_
_entity_poly.entity_id
_entity_poly.type
_entity_poly.pdbx_seq_one_letter_code
_entity_poly.pdbx_strand_id
1 'polypeptide(L)'
;MSNGITNSIDEEIAENRFNKGKCCPFCNHDKISKYGKYHGKNGVKQRYKCQNPECKKTFNDFYKSPVSSSKKGLDKWLLYAQCMVNGNTIRQCAEIVEINIATAFFWRHKIIDAIRKFIGYGSLEGVIELDETYFALSYKGNHSKSSNFTMPRESRKRGKEINTRGISKEFACVLCGVDRLGNIYTGLICDGKPKYTDINRALSKVVEENSILCTDKHRSYIHFATEHNFELNQVKDRRKLWIFIIFKESMLFIVA
;
A
#
# COMPACT_ATOMS: atom_id res chain seq x y z
N MET A 1 -3.56 -30.11 -16.64
CA MET A 1 -4.38 -29.87 -15.41
C MET A 1 -4.35 -28.40 -14.92
N SER A 2 -3.51 -27.50 -15.44
CA SER A 2 -3.43 -26.09 -14.99
C SER A 2 -4.56 -25.15 -15.47
N ASN A 3 -5.21 -25.46 -16.59
CA ASN A 3 -6.22 -24.57 -17.19
C ASN A 3 -7.56 -24.49 -16.42
N GLY A 4 -7.90 -25.51 -15.62
CA GLY A 4 -9.16 -25.51 -14.86
C GLY A 4 -9.12 -24.61 -13.62
N ILE A 5 -7.99 -24.58 -12.94
CA ILE A 5 -7.82 -23.78 -11.70
C ILE A 5 -7.73 -22.29 -12.02
N THR A 6 -7.05 -21.91 -13.11
CA THR A 6 -6.93 -20.52 -13.54
C THR A 6 -8.27 -19.92 -13.98
N ASN A 7 -9.14 -20.70 -14.63
CA ASN A 7 -10.46 -20.21 -15.02
C ASN A 7 -11.37 -19.94 -13.80
N SER A 8 -11.32 -20.79 -12.76
CA SER A 8 -12.09 -20.59 -11.53
C SER A 8 -11.61 -19.35 -10.75
N ILE A 9 -10.31 -19.09 -10.72
CA ILE A 9 -9.76 -17.90 -10.05
C ILE A 9 -10.07 -16.62 -10.84
N ASP A 10 -10.03 -16.65 -12.17
CA ASP A 10 -10.43 -15.53 -13.01
C ASP A 10 -11.91 -15.14 -12.77
N GLU A 11 -12.79 -16.14 -12.63
CA GLU A 11 -14.20 -15.96 -12.31
C GLU A 11 -14.40 -15.40 -10.91
N GLU A 12 -13.73 -15.95 -9.89
CA GLU A 12 -13.80 -15.49 -8.52
C GLU A 12 -13.30 -14.03 -8.37
N ILE A 13 -12.22 -13.65 -9.03
CA ILE A 13 -11.75 -12.27 -9.06
C ILE A 13 -12.78 -11.35 -9.72
N ALA A 14 -13.41 -11.79 -10.80
CA ALA A 14 -14.44 -11.01 -11.48
C ALA A 14 -15.69 -10.85 -10.60
N GLU A 15 -16.12 -11.88 -9.90
CA GLU A 15 -17.24 -11.86 -8.97
C GLU A 15 -16.98 -10.94 -7.78
N ASN A 16 -15.83 -11.08 -7.11
CA ASN A 16 -15.44 -10.24 -5.98
C ASN A 16 -15.32 -8.75 -6.36
N ARG A 17 -14.84 -8.48 -7.57
CA ARG A 17 -14.70 -7.11 -8.05
C ARG A 17 -16.03 -6.45 -8.39
N PHE A 18 -17.00 -7.23 -8.81
CA PHE A 18 -18.31 -6.76 -9.25
C PHE A 18 -19.44 -7.27 -8.34
N ASN A 19 -19.16 -7.48 -7.06
CA ASN A 19 -20.13 -7.96 -6.06
C ASN A 19 -21.41 -7.13 -5.96
N LYS A 20 -21.33 -5.83 -6.34
CA LYS A 20 -22.47 -4.90 -6.44
C LYS A 20 -23.05 -4.78 -7.86
N GLY A 21 -22.71 -5.71 -8.77
CA GLY A 21 -23.06 -5.65 -10.18
C GLY A 21 -21.99 -5.00 -11.05
N LYS A 22 -21.85 -5.47 -12.29
CA LYS A 22 -20.86 -4.92 -13.24
C LYS A 22 -21.24 -3.50 -13.64
N CYS A 23 -20.39 -2.54 -13.35
CA CYS A 23 -20.53 -1.15 -13.76
C CYS A 23 -19.32 -0.70 -14.60
N CYS A 24 -19.49 0.41 -15.31
CA CYS A 24 -18.41 1.01 -16.09
C CYS A 24 -17.31 1.59 -15.17
N PRO A 25 -16.04 1.19 -15.26
CA PRO A 25 -14.96 1.70 -14.40
C PRO A 25 -14.54 3.15 -14.71
N PHE A 26 -15.18 3.80 -15.69
CA PHE A 26 -14.89 5.19 -16.07
C PHE A 26 -15.95 6.18 -15.57
N CYS A 27 -17.22 5.80 -15.59
CA CYS A 27 -18.35 6.67 -15.24
C CYS A 27 -19.36 6.04 -14.29
N ASN A 28 -19.06 4.84 -13.76
CA ASN A 28 -19.92 4.05 -12.86
C ASN A 28 -21.33 3.73 -13.38
N HIS A 29 -21.57 3.89 -14.69
CA HIS A 29 -22.85 3.56 -15.29
C HIS A 29 -23.09 2.05 -15.26
N ASP A 30 -24.28 1.62 -14.88
CA ASP A 30 -24.67 0.22 -14.68
C ASP A 30 -24.97 -0.51 -16.01
N LYS A 31 -25.44 0.22 -17.05
CA LYS A 31 -25.73 -0.38 -18.35
C LYS A 31 -24.46 -0.58 -19.17
N ILE A 32 -24.04 -1.83 -19.27
CA ILE A 32 -22.90 -2.26 -20.07
C ILE A 32 -23.30 -3.42 -20.97
N SER A 33 -22.69 -3.57 -22.12
CA SER A 33 -22.90 -4.69 -23.04
C SER A 33 -21.61 -5.46 -23.28
N LYS A 34 -21.73 -6.76 -23.55
CA LYS A 34 -20.63 -7.57 -24.08
C LYS A 34 -20.23 -7.02 -25.47
N TYR A 35 -18.95 -6.74 -25.65
CA TYR A 35 -18.41 -6.12 -26.86
C TYR A 35 -17.27 -6.98 -27.46
N GLY A 36 -17.62 -8.20 -27.86
CA GLY A 36 -16.68 -9.16 -28.44
C GLY A 36 -15.69 -9.74 -27.44
N LYS A 37 -14.94 -10.72 -27.92
CA LYS A 37 -13.83 -11.36 -27.22
C LYS A 37 -12.54 -11.08 -27.97
N TYR A 38 -11.41 -11.01 -27.25
CA TYR A 38 -10.12 -11.00 -27.89
C TYR A 38 -9.26 -12.17 -27.41
N HIS A 39 -8.50 -12.73 -28.33
CA HIS A 39 -7.61 -13.84 -28.07
C HIS A 39 -6.21 -13.27 -27.81
N GLY A 40 -5.73 -13.39 -26.57
CA GLY A 40 -4.37 -13.01 -26.17
C GLY A 40 -3.53 -14.26 -25.91
N LYS A 41 -2.22 -14.07 -25.68
CA LYS A 41 -1.31 -15.16 -25.28
C LYS A 41 -1.75 -15.87 -24.00
N ASN A 42 -2.54 -15.22 -23.15
CA ASN A 42 -3.03 -15.71 -21.87
C ASN A 42 -4.53 -16.05 -21.90
N GLY A 43 -5.01 -16.57 -23.04
CA GLY A 43 -6.40 -16.99 -23.20
C GLY A 43 -7.33 -15.94 -23.77
N VAL A 44 -8.62 -16.28 -23.77
CA VAL A 44 -9.70 -15.47 -24.33
C VAL A 44 -10.23 -14.54 -23.25
N LYS A 45 -10.29 -13.24 -23.52
CA LYS A 45 -10.82 -12.25 -22.58
C LYS A 45 -12.04 -11.56 -23.14
N GLN A 46 -13.10 -11.45 -22.32
CA GLN A 46 -14.31 -10.74 -22.67
C GLN A 46 -14.08 -9.23 -22.58
N ARG A 47 -14.51 -8.49 -23.60
CA ARG A 47 -14.58 -7.03 -23.58
C ARG A 47 -16.02 -6.59 -23.31
N TYR A 48 -16.15 -5.46 -22.64
CA TYR A 48 -17.41 -4.79 -22.35
C TYR A 48 -17.39 -3.37 -22.90
N LYS A 49 -18.55 -2.82 -23.24
CA LYS A 49 -18.73 -1.45 -23.69
C LYS A 49 -19.77 -0.76 -22.80
N CYS A 50 -19.45 0.43 -22.35
CA CYS A 50 -20.37 1.28 -21.63
C CYS A 50 -21.47 1.81 -22.58
N GLN A 51 -22.73 1.75 -22.13
CA GLN A 51 -23.87 2.24 -22.91
C GLN A 51 -24.18 3.73 -22.65
N ASN A 52 -23.52 4.36 -21.71
CA ASN A 52 -23.65 5.81 -21.50
C ASN A 52 -23.17 6.55 -22.76
N PRO A 53 -24.03 7.40 -23.38
CA PRO A 53 -23.72 8.13 -24.61
C PRO A 53 -22.48 9.02 -24.51
N GLU A 54 -22.20 9.55 -23.33
CA GLU A 54 -21.04 10.42 -23.06
C GLU A 54 -19.75 9.65 -22.81
N CYS A 55 -19.85 8.37 -22.41
CA CYS A 55 -18.69 7.56 -22.07
C CYS A 55 -18.23 6.65 -23.21
N LYS A 56 -19.08 5.73 -23.67
CA LYS A 56 -18.85 4.75 -24.77
C LYS A 56 -17.54 3.95 -24.71
N LYS A 57 -16.81 4.02 -23.58
CA LYS A 57 -15.49 3.39 -23.40
C LYS A 57 -15.63 1.88 -23.28
N THR A 58 -14.59 1.16 -23.71
CA THR A 58 -14.50 -0.29 -23.59
C THR A 58 -13.51 -0.69 -22.50
N PHE A 59 -13.79 -1.81 -21.83
CA PHE A 59 -12.94 -2.34 -20.74
C PHE A 59 -13.06 -3.86 -20.66
N ASN A 60 -12.25 -4.49 -19.84
CA ASN A 60 -12.32 -5.90 -19.47
C ASN A 60 -12.37 -6.04 -17.94
N ASP A 61 -12.56 -7.25 -17.45
CA ASP A 61 -12.67 -7.54 -16.03
C ASP A 61 -11.44 -7.11 -15.20
N PHE A 62 -10.25 -7.09 -15.81
CA PHE A 62 -8.99 -6.71 -15.16
C PHE A 62 -8.61 -5.23 -15.28
N TYR A 63 -9.44 -4.40 -15.93
CA TYR A 63 -9.12 -2.98 -16.12
C TYR A 63 -8.90 -2.26 -14.77
N LYS A 64 -7.80 -1.51 -14.64
CA LYS A 64 -7.35 -0.85 -13.39
C LYS A 64 -6.97 -1.81 -12.24
N SER A 65 -6.83 -3.11 -12.48
CA SER A 65 -6.23 -4.03 -11.51
C SER A 65 -4.70 -4.07 -11.64
N PRO A 66 -3.96 -4.60 -10.66
CA PRO A 66 -2.51 -4.78 -10.77
C PRO A 66 -2.09 -5.58 -12.00
N VAL A 67 -2.91 -6.55 -12.40
CA VAL A 67 -2.69 -7.43 -13.56
C VAL A 67 -3.15 -6.81 -14.88
N SER A 68 -3.70 -5.60 -14.86
CA SER A 68 -4.14 -4.90 -16.07
C SER A 68 -2.99 -4.78 -17.07
N SER A 69 -3.28 -5.07 -18.36
CA SER A 69 -2.31 -5.01 -19.46
C SER A 69 -1.09 -5.94 -19.31
N SER A 70 -1.12 -6.91 -18.39
CA SER A 70 -0.05 -7.89 -18.27
C SER A 70 -0.01 -8.82 -19.46
N LYS A 71 1.20 -9.12 -19.96
CA LYS A 71 1.47 -10.14 -20.98
C LYS A 71 1.71 -11.53 -20.36
N LYS A 72 1.74 -11.64 -19.04
CA LYS A 72 1.92 -12.88 -18.29
C LYS A 72 0.59 -13.33 -17.71
N GLY A 73 0.40 -14.63 -17.58
CA GLY A 73 -0.81 -15.22 -17.01
C GLY A 73 -1.03 -14.89 -15.55
N LEU A 74 -2.25 -15.10 -15.06
CA LEU A 74 -2.60 -14.86 -13.66
C LEU A 74 -1.88 -15.84 -12.73
N ASP A 75 -1.62 -17.06 -13.18
CA ASP A 75 -0.83 -18.09 -12.49
C ASP A 75 0.53 -17.53 -12.00
N LYS A 76 1.26 -16.85 -12.89
CA LYS A 76 2.53 -16.21 -12.52
C LYS A 76 2.38 -15.06 -11.53
N TRP A 77 1.29 -14.32 -11.59
CA TRP A 77 0.99 -13.26 -10.64
C TRP A 77 0.68 -13.81 -9.23
N LEU A 78 -0.09 -14.90 -9.15
CA LEU A 78 -0.38 -15.58 -7.89
C LEU A 78 0.88 -16.17 -7.27
N LEU A 79 1.70 -16.85 -8.09
CA LEU A 79 3.00 -17.37 -7.63
C LEU A 79 3.91 -16.24 -7.13
N TYR A 80 3.92 -15.09 -7.82
CA TYR A 80 4.69 -13.92 -7.40
C TYR A 80 4.20 -13.37 -6.06
N ALA A 81 2.88 -13.25 -5.88
CA ALA A 81 2.28 -12.81 -4.62
C ALA A 81 2.63 -13.78 -3.46
N GLN A 82 2.59 -15.10 -3.73
CA GLN A 82 3.02 -16.11 -2.75
C GLN A 82 4.49 -15.96 -2.37
N CYS A 83 5.37 -15.69 -3.35
CA CYS A 83 6.78 -15.41 -3.08
C CYS A 83 6.95 -14.16 -2.20
N MET A 84 6.13 -13.12 -2.39
CA MET A 84 6.15 -11.93 -1.54
C MET A 84 5.76 -12.26 -0.10
N VAL A 85 4.69 -13.04 0.11
CA VAL A 85 4.25 -13.47 1.45
C VAL A 85 5.31 -14.31 2.14
N ASN A 86 6.04 -15.15 1.41
CA ASN A 86 7.13 -15.97 1.93
C ASN A 86 8.43 -15.20 2.21
N GLY A 87 8.44 -13.88 2.01
CA GLY A 87 9.60 -13.08 2.30
C GLY A 87 10.71 -13.06 1.24
N ASN A 88 10.44 -13.53 0.04
CA ASN A 88 11.46 -13.60 -1.00
C ASN A 88 11.88 -12.22 -1.51
N THR A 89 13.17 -12.05 -1.77
CA THR A 89 13.69 -10.84 -2.42
C THR A 89 13.20 -10.72 -3.87
N ILE A 90 13.28 -9.52 -4.46
CA ILE A 90 12.89 -9.30 -5.86
C ILE A 90 13.63 -10.25 -6.82
N ARG A 91 14.91 -10.52 -6.57
CA ARG A 91 15.71 -11.44 -7.39
C ARG A 91 15.20 -12.87 -7.29
N GLN A 92 14.98 -13.37 -6.07
CA GLN A 92 14.41 -14.70 -5.85
C GLN A 92 13.01 -14.85 -6.47
N CYS A 93 12.15 -13.83 -6.31
CA CYS A 93 10.83 -13.83 -6.97
C CYS A 93 10.97 -13.89 -8.49
N ALA A 94 11.93 -13.17 -9.08
CA ALA A 94 12.16 -13.17 -10.53
C ALA A 94 12.59 -14.55 -11.03
N GLU A 95 13.46 -15.22 -10.29
CA GLU A 95 13.94 -16.59 -10.61
C GLU A 95 12.81 -17.62 -10.49
N ILE A 96 12.09 -17.65 -9.36
CA ILE A 96 11.01 -18.62 -9.10
C ILE A 96 9.88 -18.49 -10.12
N VAL A 97 9.50 -17.25 -10.46
CA VAL A 97 8.39 -16.97 -11.38
C VAL A 97 8.82 -16.97 -12.84
N GLU A 98 10.12 -17.06 -13.10
CA GLU A 98 10.73 -16.99 -14.44
C GLU A 98 10.34 -15.71 -15.21
N ILE A 99 10.57 -14.58 -14.57
CA ILE A 99 10.36 -13.24 -15.13
C ILE A 99 11.63 -12.40 -15.01
N ASN A 100 11.72 -11.35 -15.82
CA ASN A 100 12.84 -10.42 -15.70
C ASN A 100 12.78 -9.64 -14.38
N ILE A 101 13.94 -9.34 -13.78
CA ILE A 101 14.07 -8.60 -12.51
C ILE A 101 13.33 -7.25 -12.56
N ALA A 102 13.41 -6.52 -13.68
CA ALA A 102 12.68 -5.27 -13.84
C ALA A 102 11.15 -5.52 -13.81
N THR A 103 10.66 -6.61 -14.41
CA THR A 103 9.25 -7.00 -14.33
C THR A 103 8.86 -7.33 -12.88
N ALA A 104 9.70 -8.08 -12.17
CA ALA A 104 9.49 -8.42 -10.76
C ALA A 104 9.40 -7.16 -9.88
N PHE A 105 10.30 -6.19 -10.10
CA PHE A 105 10.26 -4.90 -9.43
C PHE A 105 8.94 -4.16 -9.65
N PHE A 106 8.50 -4.00 -10.91
CA PHE A 106 7.23 -3.34 -11.21
C PHE A 106 6.02 -4.10 -10.67
N TRP A 107 6.05 -5.43 -10.67
CA TRP A 107 4.96 -6.23 -10.13
C TRP A 107 4.83 -6.05 -8.62
N ARG A 108 5.95 -6.02 -7.89
CA ARG A 108 5.94 -5.75 -6.45
C ARG A 108 5.27 -4.42 -6.15
N HIS A 109 5.65 -3.36 -6.85
CA HIS A 109 5.04 -2.04 -6.66
C HIS A 109 3.54 -2.01 -7.01
N LYS A 110 3.12 -2.68 -8.08
CA LYS A 110 1.70 -2.77 -8.44
C LYS A 110 0.86 -3.51 -7.39
N ILE A 111 1.39 -4.59 -6.83
CA ILE A 111 0.72 -5.35 -5.77
C ILE A 111 0.63 -4.51 -4.50
N ILE A 112 1.73 -3.90 -4.07
CA ILE A 112 1.77 -3.04 -2.89
C ILE A 112 0.83 -1.83 -3.05
N ASP A 113 0.80 -1.18 -4.22
CA ASP A 113 -0.11 -0.05 -4.47
C ASP A 113 -1.59 -0.47 -4.44
N ALA A 114 -1.90 -1.68 -4.89
CA ALA A 114 -3.25 -2.22 -4.78
C ALA A 114 -3.63 -2.49 -3.32
N ILE A 115 -2.73 -3.10 -2.54
CA ILE A 115 -2.95 -3.40 -1.12
C ILE A 115 -3.06 -2.10 -0.32
N ARG A 116 -2.25 -1.09 -0.60
CA ARG A 116 -2.27 0.20 0.09
C ARG A 116 -3.65 0.86 0.11
N LYS A 117 -4.48 0.61 -0.88
CA LYS A 117 -5.86 1.12 -0.93
C LYS A 117 -6.80 0.46 0.08
N PHE A 118 -6.43 -0.66 0.62
CA PHE A 118 -7.19 -1.42 1.63
C PHE A 118 -6.57 -1.28 3.03
N ILE A 119 -5.25 -1.06 3.10
CA ILE A 119 -4.54 -0.83 4.36
C ILE A 119 -4.61 0.66 4.70
N GLY A 120 -5.08 1.00 5.90
CA GLY A 120 -5.12 2.38 6.40
C GLY A 120 -6.42 3.14 6.13
N TYR A 121 -7.46 2.46 5.67
CA TYR A 121 -8.82 3.03 5.55
C TYR A 121 -9.80 2.51 6.60
N GLY A 122 -9.35 1.66 7.53
CA GLY A 122 -10.14 1.22 8.67
C GLY A 122 -10.03 2.21 9.83
N SER A 123 -11.10 2.35 10.61
CA SER A 123 -10.99 2.95 11.94
C SER A 123 -10.23 2.01 12.86
N LEU A 124 -9.46 2.60 13.77
CA LEU A 124 -8.78 1.90 14.85
C LEU A 124 -9.64 2.02 16.11
N GLU A 125 -9.89 0.90 16.81
CA GLU A 125 -10.74 0.88 17.98
C GLU A 125 -10.14 0.08 19.14
N GLY A 126 -10.61 0.37 20.35
CA GLY A 126 -10.16 -0.33 21.56
C GLY A 126 -8.72 -0.02 21.92
N VAL A 127 -7.88 -1.01 22.12
CA VAL A 127 -6.47 -0.82 22.47
C VAL A 127 -5.64 -0.67 21.17
N ILE A 128 -5.09 0.52 20.98
CA ILE A 128 -4.37 0.90 19.76
C ILE A 128 -2.90 1.13 20.10
N GLU A 129 -2.00 0.47 19.38
CA GLU A 129 -0.56 0.68 19.47
C GLU A 129 -0.10 1.60 18.33
N LEU A 130 0.63 2.67 18.67
CA LEU A 130 1.13 3.67 17.72
C LEU A 130 2.65 3.80 17.84
N ASP A 131 3.35 3.83 16.69
CA ASP A 131 4.81 4.05 16.60
C ASP A 131 5.16 4.79 15.31
N GLU A 132 6.30 5.48 15.27
CA GLU A 132 6.82 6.12 14.09
C GLU A 132 8.03 5.39 13.53
N THR A 133 8.06 5.29 12.22
CA THR A 133 9.22 4.80 11.48
C THR A 133 9.76 5.90 10.58
N TYR A 134 11.10 6.07 10.58
CA TYR A 134 11.76 7.15 9.88
C TYR A 134 12.57 6.62 8.70
N PHE A 135 12.28 7.10 7.51
CA PHE A 135 12.98 6.76 6.28
C PHE A 135 13.81 7.94 5.78
N ALA A 136 15.10 7.72 5.56
CA ALA A 136 15.95 8.76 5.00
C ALA A 136 15.51 9.15 3.58
N LEU A 137 15.32 10.46 3.34
CA LEU A 137 14.98 10.98 2.02
C LEU A 137 16.13 10.78 1.03
N SER A 138 15.83 10.17 -0.10
CA SER A 138 16.78 9.93 -1.18
C SER A 138 16.37 10.70 -2.43
N TYR A 139 17.30 11.49 -2.95
CA TYR A 139 17.16 12.22 -4.22
C TYR A 139 18.03 11.61 -5.32
N LYS A 140 18.34 10.30 -5.20
CA LYS A 140 19.06 9.55 -6.23
C LYS A 140 18.14 9.28 -7.42
N GLY A 141 18.67 9.42 -8.62
CA GLY A 141 17.96 9.19 -9.86
C GLY A 141 18.20 10.29 -10.89
N ASN A 142 17.69 10.10 -12.10
CA ASN A 142 17.82 11.10 -13.16
C ASN A 142 16.59 12.02 -13.17
N HIS A 143 16.66 13.09 -12.42
CA HIS A 143 15.59 14.10 -12.32
C HIS A 143 15.72 15.23 -13.36
N SER A 144 16.81 15.28 -14.14
CA SER A 144 17.08 16.35 -15.10
C SER A 144 16.04 16.45 -16.23
N LYS A 145 15.27 15.38 -16.46
CA LYS A 145 14.21 15.32 -17.48
C LYS A 145 12.82 15.65 -16.94
N SER A 146 12.67 15.88 -15.65
CA SER A 146 11.37 16.18 -15.04
C SER A 146 11.12 17.69 -15.05
N SER A 147 10.07 18.13 -15.73
CA SER A 147 9.58 19.52 -15.67
C SER A 147 8.81 19.83 -14.39
N ASN A 148 8.33 18.81 -13.68
CA ASN A 148 7.41 18.96 -12.55
C ASN A 148 8.06 18.73 -11.18
N PHE A 149 9.35 18.42 -11.15
CA PHE A 149 10.06 18.13 -9.91
C PHE A 149 11.38 18.86 -9.83
N THR A 150 11.50 19.77 -8.87
CA THR A 150 12.76 20.44 -8.52
C THR A 150 13.32 19.75 -7.27
N MET A 151 14.55 19.28 -7.35
CA MET A 151 15.22 18.67 -6.20
C MET A 151 15.49 19.73 -5.11
N PRO A 152 15.08 19.48 -3.86
CA PRO A 152 15.39 20.38 -2.73
C PRO A 152 16.90 20.54 -2.46
N ARG A 153 17.67 19.55 -2.86
CA ARG A 153 19.14 19.51 -2.77
C ARG A 153 19.73 18.48 -3.72
N GLU A 154 21.02 18.52 -3.93
CA GLU A 154 21.73 17.47 -4.66
C GLU A 154 21.66 16.12 -3.98
N SER A 155 21.67 15.05 -4.78
CA SER A 155 21.76 13.69 -4.26
C SER A 155 23.11 13.45 -3.59
N ARG A 156 23.08 12.75 -2.44
CA ARG A 156 24.32 12.40 -1.73
C ARG A 156 25.07 11.29 -2.46
N LYS A 157 26.39 11.38 -2.49
CA LYS A 157 27.25 10.31 -2.99
C LYS A 157 27.17 9.10 -2.06
N ARG A 158 27.42 7.90 -2.59
CA ARG A 158 27.43 6.65 -1.81
C ARG A 158 28.36 6.78 -0.61
N GLY A 159 27.90 6.40 0.58
CA GLY A 159 28.68 6.44 1.84
C GLY A 159 28.67 7.79 2.56
N LYS A 160 28.06 8.84 2.01
CA LYS A 160 27.83 10.08 2.76
C LYS A 160 26.56 9.98 3.57
N GLU A 161 26.69 10.00 4.87
CA GLU A 161 25.59 10.04 5.83
C GLU A 161 24.98 11.43 5.96
N ILE A 162 23.82 11.49 6.64
CA ILE A 162 23.17 12.74 7.01
C ILE A 162 24.00 13.40 8.10
N ASN A 163 24.51 14.62 7.84
CA ASN A 163 25.40 15.33 8.77
C ASN A 163 24.65 15.89 10.02
N THR A 164 23.32 15.86 10.04
CA THR A 164 22.51 16.33 11.17
C THR A 164 22.30 15.21 12.17
N ARG A 165 22.68 15.47 13.43
CA ARG A 165 22.48 14.52 14.54
C ARG A 165 20.98 14.34 14.84
N GLY A 166 20.53 13.10 14.93
CA GLY A 166 19.14 12.76 15.27
C GLY A 166 18.17 12.86 14.08
N ILE A 167 16.86 12.86 14.37
CA ILE A 167 15.80 12.91 13.38
C ILE A 167 15.63 14.35 12.90
N SER A 168 15.97 14.61 11.66
CA SER A 168 15.85 15.91 10.99
C SER A 168 14.82 15.84 9.85
N LYS A 169 14.57 16.97 9.17
CA LYS A 169 13.72 17.03 7.97
C LYS A 169 14.23 16.21 6.77
N GLU A 170 15.40 15.60 6.89
CA GLU A 170 15.94 14.64 5.91
C GLU A 170 15.34 13.23 6.07
N PHE A 171 14.39 13.05 6.96
CA PHE A 171 13.67 11.80 7.17
C PHE A 171 12.18 12.00 6.95
N ALA A 172 11.58 11.13 6.15
CA ALA A 172 10.14 10.98 6.06
C ALA A 172 9.64 10.21 7.29
N CYS A 173 8.67 10.76 7.99
CA CYS A 173 8.05 10.14 9.17
C CYS A 173 6.78 9.39 8.74
N VAL A 174 6.77 8.08 8.90
CA VAL A 174 5.61 7.23 8.67
C VAL A 174 5.05 6.79 10.02
N LEU A 175 3.83 7.21 10.31
CA LEU A 175 3.08 6.78 11.48
C LEU A 175 2.40 5.46 11.19
N CYS A 176 2.52 4.51 12.11
CA CYS A 176 1.91 3.20 12.07
C CYS A 176 1.03 3.02 13.29
N GLY A 177 -0.16 2.49 13.08
CA GLY A 177 -1.10 2.13 14.15
C GLY A 177 -1.69 0.75 13.91
N VAL A 178 -1.92 0.00 14.98
CA VAL A 178 -2.58 -1.29 14.95
C VAL A 178 -3.48 -1.44 16.17
N ASP A 179 -4.67 -1.99 16.00
CA ASP A 179 -5.55 -2.37 17.08
C ASP A 179 -5.55 -3.89 17.35
N ARG A 180 -6.26 -4.32 18.38
CA ARG A 180 -6.37 -5.74 18.75
C ARG A 180 -7.25 -6.56 17.81
N LEU A 181 -8.04 -5.93 16.96
CA LEU A 181 -8.85 -6.58 15.92
C LEU A 181 -8.05 -6.83 14.64
N GLY A 182 -6.82 -6.28 14.55
CA GLY A 182 -5.95 -6.40 13.38
C GLY A 182 -6.18 -5.31 12.33
N ASN A 183 -6.94 -4.24 12.65
CA ASN A 183 -7.01 -3.07 11.80
C ASN A 183 -5.68 -2.32 11.85
N ILE A 184 -5.26 -1.82 10.70
CA ILE A 184 -3.95 -1.20 10.52
C ILE A 184 -4.12 0.18 9.90
N TYR A 185 -3.42 1.16 10.47
CA TYR A 185 -3.20 2.46 9.85
C TYR A 185 -1.73 2.64 9.51
N THR A 186 -1.43 3.13 8.33
CA THR A 186 -0.09 3.61 7.97
C THR A 186 -0.20 4.87 7.13
N GLY A 187 0.59 5.88 7.46
CA GLY A 187 0.56 7.13 6.71
C GLY A 187 1.86 7.93 6.83
N LEU A 188 2.30 8.52 5.72
CA LEU A 188 3.32 9.57 5.74
C LEU A 188 2.70 10.83 6.36
N ILE A 189 3.20 11.26 7.51
CA ILE A 189 2.61 12.38 8.25
C ILE A 189 3.40 13.68 8.16
N CYS A 190 4.73 13.62 8.14
CA CYS A 190 5.60 14.80 8.02
C CYS A 190 7.02 14.42 7.63
N ASP A 191 7.88 15.43 7.43
CA ASP A 191 9.33 15.30 7.36
C ASP A 191 9.93 15.66 8.72
N GLY A 192 10.77 14.76 9.26
CA GLY A 192 11.39 14.89 10.57
C GLY A 192 10.49 14.42 11.73
N LYS A 193 10.66 15.01 12.90
CA LYS A 193 9.86 14.65 14.08
C LYS A 193 8.43 15.19 13.97
N PRO A 194 7.40 14.37 14.23
CA PRO A 194 6.02 14.80 14.15
C PRO A 194 5.68 15.80 15.26
N LYS A 195 4.89 16.78 14.90
CA LYS A 195 4.24 17.69 15.83
C LYS A 195 2.84 17.16 16.15
N TYR A 196 2.23 17.73 17.21
CA TYR A 196 0.85 17.45 17.55
C TYR A 196 -0.09 17.60 16.33
N THR A 197 0.05 18.68 15.56
CA THR A 197 -0.77 18.94 14.36
C THR A 197 -0.68 17.87 13.29
N ASP A 198 0.48 17.23 13.15
CA ASP A 198 0.69 16.15 12.19
C ASP A 198 -0.01 14.87 12.64
N ILE A 199 0.10 14.55 13.93
CA ILE A 199 -0.58 13.41 14.56
C ILE A 199 -2.10 13.61 14.52
N ASN A 200 -2.59 14.78 14.89
CA ASN A 200 -4.02 15.10 14.87
C ASN A 200 -4.60 14.98 13.45
N ARG A 201 -3.94 15.55 12.45
CA ARG A 201 -4.35 15.43 11.06
C ARG A 201 -4.44 13.96 10.59
N ALA A 202 -3.53 13.10 11.08
CA ALA A 202 -3.45 11.70 10.69
C ALA A 202 -4.50 10.84 11.39
N LEU A 203 -4.71 11.05 12.69
CA LEU A 203 -5.45 10.12 13.55
C LEU A 203 -6.86 10.58 13.93
N SER A 204 -7.19 11.87 13.88
CA SER A 204 -8.47 12.41 14.38
C SER A 204 -9.72 11.81 13.70
N LYS A 205 -9.57 11.25 12.50
CA LYS A 205 -10.67 10.61 11.74
C LYS A 205 -10.53 9.09 11.68
N VAL A 206 -9.53 8.53 12.32
CA VAL A 206 -9.15 7.12 12.23
C VAL A 206 -9.34 6.42 13.55
N VAL A 207 -9.12 7.13 14.66
CA VAL A 207 -9.25 6.59 16.01
C VAL A 207 -10.67 6.79 16.50
N GLU A 208 -11.34 5.69 16.83
CA GLU A 208 -12.69 5.70 17.38
C GLU A 208 -12.71 6.19 18.84
N GLU A 209 -13.85 6.77 19.26
CA GLU A 209 -14.07 7.24 20.62
C GLU A 209 -13.87 6.11 21.66
N ASN A 210 -13.47 6.47 22.86
CA ASN A 210 -13.19 5.56 23.98
C ASN A 210 -12.03 4.58 23.72
N SER A 211 -11.15 4.86 22.79
CA SER A 211 -9.94 4.06 22.55
C SER A 211 -8.85 4.34 23.57
N ILE A 212 -8.00 3.35 23.81
CA ILE A 212 -6.82 3.40 24.68
C ILE A 212 -5.59 3.44 23.77
N LEU A 213 -4.80 4.52 23.86
CA LEU A 213 -3.59 4.68 23.05
C LEU A 213 -2.37 4.15 23.79
N CYS A 214 -1.63 3.24 23.17
CA CYS A 214 -0.35 2.74 23.65
C CYS A 214 0.77 3.31 22.77
N THR A 215 1.63 4.18 23.30
CA THR A 215 2.67 4.89 22.54
C THR A 215 4.01 4.88 23.25
N ASP A 216 5.05 5.35 22.57
CA ASP A 216 6.26 5.80 23.25
C ASP A 216 6.00 7.12 24.02
N LYS A 217 7.05 7.64 24.70
CA LYS A 217 6.94 8.88 25.50
C LYS A 217 7.01 10.17 24.68
N HIS A 218 6.59 10.17 23.40
CA HIS A 218 6.59 11.39 22.63
C HIS A 218 5.47 12.35 23.08
N ARG A 219 5.84 13.61 23.37
CA ARG A 219 4.93 14.63 23.97
C ARG A 219 3.69 14.92 23.11
N SER A 220 3.79 14.81 21.81
CA SER A 220 2.66 15.09 20.89
C SER A 220 1.48 14.16 21.10
N TYR A 221 1.69 12.92 21.58
CA TYR A 221 0.61 12.00 21.92
C TYR A 221 -0.13 12.40 23.19
N ILE A 222 0.56 13.00 24.16
CA ILE A 222 -0.10 13.52 25.37
C ILE A 222 -1.13 14.60 24.99
N HIS A 223 -0.73 15.52 24.12
CA HIS A 223 -1.62 16.58 23.66
C HIS A 223 -2.81 16.02 22.86
N PHE A 224 -2.55 15.08 21.97
CA PHE A 224 -3.58 14.42 21.16
C PHE A 224 -4.58 13.65 22.02
N ALA A 225 -4.10 12.86 22.98
CA ALA A 225 -4.97 12.10 23.89
C ALA A 225 -5.81 13.01 24.77
N THR A 226 -5.24 14.10 25.29
CA THR A 226 -5.96 15.07 26.14
C THR A 226 -7.07 15.78 25.37
N GLU A 227 -6.80 16.22 24.12
CA GLU A 227 -7.77 16.95 23.31
C GLU A 227 -8.96 16.09 22.89
N HIS A 228 -8.71 14.80 22.61
CA HIS A 228 -9.75 13.85 22.18
C HIS A 228 -10.29 12.96 23.30
N ASN A 229 -9.91 13.20 24.57
CA ASN A 229 -10.30 12.41 25.74
C ASN A 229 -9.98 10.91 25.62
N PHE A 230 -8.85 10.56 25.02
CA PHE A 230 -8.35 9.19 24.97
C PHE A 230 -7.57 8.84 26.24
N GLU A 231 -7.69 7.59 26.69
CA GLU A 231 -6.77 7.04 27.68
C GLU A 231 -5.40 6.83 27.02
N LEU A 232 -4.31 7.29 27.67
CA LEU A 232 -2.96 7.22 27.13
C LEU A 232 -2.05 6.39 28.02
N ASN A 233 -1.54 5.29 27.49
CA ASN A 233 -0.55 4.43 28.10
C ASN A 233 0.81 4.61 27.41
N GLN A 234 1.78 5.25 28.07
CA GLN A 234 3.12 5.48 27.52
C GLN A 234 4.14 4.50 28.07
N VAL A 235 4.78 3.72 27.19
CA VAL A 235 5.77 2.70 27.54
C VAL A 235 7.18 3.22 27.33
N LYS A 236 8.04 3.13 28.36
CA LYS A 236 9.44 3.60 28.32
C LYS A 236 10.39 2.57 27.70
N ASP A 237 10.07 1.28 27.76
CA ASP A 237 10.99 0.19 27.42
C ASP A 237 10.52 -0.57 26.18
N ARG A 238 11.29 -0.46 25.07
CA ARG A 238 11.08 -1.18 23.82
C ARG A 238 11.05 -2.71 23.98
N ARG A 239 11.59 -3.27 25.04
CA ARG A 239 11.62 -4.71 25.31
C ARG A 239 10.27 -5.31 25.69
N LYS A 240 9.31 -4.49 26.11
CA LYS A 240 7.94 -4.93 26.44
C LYS A 240 6.96 -4.86 25.25
N LEU A 241 7.40 -4.33 24.13
CA LEU A 241 6.65 -4.23 22.87
C LEU A 241 6.97 -5.40 21.92
N TRP A 242 6.94 -6.64 22.41
CA TRP A 242 7.22 -7.83 21.60
C TRP A 242 6.25 -8.00 20.41
N ILE A 243 5.06 -7.46 20.49
CA ILE A 243 4.05 -7.52 19.42
C ILE A 243 4.44 -6.57 18.26
N PHE A 244 5.08 -5.44 18.54
CA PHE A 244 5.58 -4.49 17.56
C PHE A 244 6.71 -5.02 16.66
N ILE A 245 7.49 -6.00 17.13
CA ILE A 245 8.62 -6.55 16.37
C ILE A 245 8.10 -7.33 15.16
N ILE A 246 7.05 -8.12 15.31
CA ILE A 246 6.43 -8.85 14.20
C ILE A 246 5.88 -7.86 13.16
N PHE A 247 5.35 -6.72 13.61
CA PHE A 247 4.81 -5.70 12.74
C PHE A 247 5.90 -4.89 12.00
N LYS A 248 6.98 -4.58 12.68
CA LYS A 248 8.13 -3.86 12.09
C LYS A 248 8.83 -4.68 11.01
N GLU A 249 8.95 -5.99 11.21
CA GLU A 249 9.44 -6.91 10.18
C GLU A 249 8.48 -7.04 9.02
N SER A 250 7.16 -7.10 9.25
CA SER A 250 6.14 -7.13 8.20
C SER A 250 6.08 -5.83 7.41
N MET A 251 6.27 -4.67 8.06
CA MET A 251 6.27 -3.35 7.42
C MET A 251 7.53 -3.07 6.61
N LEU A 252 8.71 -3.51 7.08
CA LEU A 252 9.94 -3.48 6.26
C LEU A 252 9.77 -4.26 4.97
N PHE A 253 8.92 -5.27 4.99
CA PHE A 253 8.55 -6.08 3.83
C PHE A 253 7.69 -5.35 2.80
N ILE A 254 6.84 -4.40 3.24
CA ILE A 254 5.95 -3.63 2.36
C ILE A 254 6.70 -2.46 1.70
N VAL A 255 7.76 -1.95 2.33
CA VAL A 255 8.47 -0.72 1.91
C VAL A 255 9.86 -0.99 1.31
N ALA A 256 10.43 -2.18 1.48
CA ALA A 256 11.70 -2.62 0.86
C ALA A 256 11.46 -3.32 -0.48
#